data_419e91eeabc6eeba385efbf691aedc4d
#
_entry.id   419e91eeabc6eeba385efbf691aedc4d
#
_cell.length_a   1.000
_cell.length_b   1.000
_cell.length_c   1.000
_cell.angle_alpha   90.00
_cell.angle_beta   90.00
_cell.angle_gamma   90.00
#
_symmetry.space_group_name_H-M   'P 1'
#
loop_
_entity.id
_entity.type
_entity.pdbx_description
1 polymer ?
#
loop_
_entity_poly.entity_id
_entity_poly.type
_entity_poly.pdbx_seq_one_letter_code
_entity_poly.pdbx_strand_id
1 'polypeptide(L)'
;MDSHDTMKDMAKTVSVLVTFIGNRDPYPQDDETPGPILSFLLQHPVDIVYMLCSSAAYHERAQDLIREAKDEGLVTKFETVDFYVPDVVDYGIIWERLLMSLTDIQQRVHEHLPVRISVEWLFLLDSGTPQMKSCLFLAAATQQFPARLYQGIPPAFSGGAYKSRQVNIEPFSFMRPAFIVEGKVPNVYEADIGANTNTTGSNAPKYREAEERALRIARYEDPVLLLGETGTGKTRIARQIHDASPRKSGPFVEVNCSAIPRDLAESELFGHVQGAFTGANKNRSGKIRAAQGGTLFLDEIGDLPLELQVKLLKVLEEHTLYPVGSDEPVTVNVRLIAATHRDLEHMVKDGSFRKDLYQRLKVVVIRLPPLRDRKEDILPLADYFLDERNRKYGEHKELSEAVKSRLLEYSWPGNVRELRNTIDSACSISQKELIELDVLPEELQAGTWSKYGMHGASGDMPGEILPPEGLDLRARLLQVEWSYVAAAL
;
A
#
# COMPACT_ATOMS: atom_id res chain seq x y z
N MET A 1 -3.48 -58.23 18.11
CA MET A 1 -4.85 -57.90 17.82
C MET A 1 -5.15 -56.61 18.59
N ASP A 2 -5.21 -55.39 18.12
CA ASP A 2 -5.27 -54.84 16.78
C ASP A 2 -4.45 -53.55 16.76
N SER A 3 -3.69 -53.40 15.72
CA SER A 3 -2.93 -52.22 15.35
C SER A 3 -3.88 -51.12 14.90
N HIS A 4 -3.96 -50.01 15.64
CA HIS A 4 -4.56 -48.77 15.17
C HIS A 4 -3.61 -48.10 14.22
N ASP A 5 -3.89 -48.31 12.96
CA ASP A 5 -3.34 -47.61 11.80
C ASP A 5 -3.95 -46.18 11.76
N THR A 6 -3.28 -45.23 12.37
CA THR A 6 -3.61 -43.79 12.21
C THR A 6 -2.97 -43.32 10.92
N MET A 7 -3.66 -43.52 9.79
CA MET A 7 -3.42 -42.79 8.57
C MET A 7 -3.59 -41.30 8.84
N LYS A 8 -2.47 -40.58 8.88
CA LYS A 8 -2.47 -39.11 8.73
C LYS A 8 -3.09 -38.79 7.39
N ASP A 9 -4.27 -38.23 7.40
CA ASP A 9 -4.90 -37.55 6.26
C ASP A 9 -4.04 -36.32 5.91
N MET A 10 -3.04 -36.53 5.06
CA MET A 10 -2.30 -35.39 4.48
C MET A 10 -3.26 -34.70 3.51
N ALA A 11 -3.69 -33.49 3.88
CA ALA A 11 -4.46 -32.64 2.99
C ALA A 11 -3.76 -32.55 1.62
N LYS A 12 -4.42 -33.03 0.56
CA LYS A 12 -3.88 -33.03 -0.78
C LYS A 12 -3.72 -31.58 -1.23
N THR A 13 -2.48 -31.16 -1.52
CA THR A 13 -2.17 -29.84 -2.06
C THR A 13 -2.10 -29.93 -3.58
N VAL A 14 -2.75 -29.01 -4.29
CA VAL A 14 -2.70 -28.87 -5.74
C VAL A 14 -1.81 -27.69 -6.08
N SER A 15 -0.78 -27.92 -6.90
CA SER A 15 0.14 -26.91 -7.37
C SER A 15 -0.36 -26.27 -8.67
N VAL A 16 -0.44 -24.93 -8.69
CA VAL A 16 -0.92 -24.16 -9.85
C VAL A 16 0.14 -23.15 -10.27
N LEU A 17 0.68 -23.31 -11.47
CA LEU A 17 1.61 -22.36 -12.08
C LEU A 17 0.86 -21.36 -12.94
N VAL A 18 1.16 -20.06 -12.75
CA VAL A 18 0.74 -19.00 -13.66
C VAL A 18 1.97 -18.32 -14.23
N THR A 19 2.03 -18.21 -15.56
CA THR A 19 3.17 -17.59 -16.25
C THR A 19 2.73 -17.00 -17.59
N PHE A 20 3.51 -16.05 -18.10
CA PHE A 20 3.37 -15.62 -19.50
C PHE A 20 4.03 -16.60 -20.43
N ILE A 21 3.52 -16.73 -21.66
CA ILE A 21 4.23 -17.43 -22.74
C ILE A 21 5.15 -16.45 -23.46
N GLY A 22 6.36 -16.87 -23.81
CA GLY A 22 7.36 -16.00 -24.40
C GLY A 22 7.97 -16.55 -25.69
N ASN A 23 8.89 -15.78 -26.32
CA ASN A 23 9.53 -16.14 -27.57
C ASN A 23 10.50 -17.33 -27.46
N ARG A 24 10.87 -17.71 -26.24
CA ARG A 24 11.78 -18.85 -25.96
C ARG A 24 11.04 -20.15 -25.63
N ASP A 25 9.72 -20.14 -25.61
CA ASP A 25 8.90 -21.30 -25.29
C ASP A 25 8.28 -21.88 -26.58
N PRO A 26 8.24 -23.21 -26.77
CA PRO A 26 8.89 -24.27 -25.96
C PRO A 26 10.41 -24.31 -26.12
N TYR A 27 10.92 -23.87 -27.28
CA TYR A 27 12.33 -23.78 -27.60
C TYR A 27 12.69 -22.40 -28.15
N PRO A 28 13.91 -21.87 -27.87
CA PRO A 28 14.47 -20.71 -28.58
C PRO A 28 14.61 -21.01 -30.08
N GLN A 29 14.54 -19.99 -30.93
CA GLN A 29 14.54 -20.16 -32.40
C GLN A 29 15.78 -20.85 -32.96
N ASP A 30 16.92 -20.85 -32.26
CA ASP A 30 18.21 -21.36 -32.71
C ASP A 30 18.83 -22.38 -31.73
N ASP A 31 18.05 -22.99 -30.85
CA ASP A 31 18.57 -23.89 -29.79
C ASP A 31 17.62 -25.06 -29.57
N GLU A 32 18.19 -26.27 -29.44
CA GLU A 32 17.46 -27.49 -29.07
C GLU A 32 17.22 -27.59 -27.55
N THR A 33 17.72 -26.65 -26.77
CA THR A 33 17.51 -26.66 -25.31
C THR A 33 16.10 -26.21 -24.96
N PRO A 34 15.40 -26.90 -24.04
CA PRO A 34 14.05 -26.52 -23.64
C PRO A 34 14.00 -25.09 -23.10
N GLY A 35 12.99 -24.33 -23.50
CA GLY A 35 12.72 -22.97 -23.03
C GLY A 35 12.35 -22.92 -21.56
N PRO A 36 12.17 -21.72 -21.02
CA PRO A 36 12.00 -21.51 -19.57
C PRO A 36 10.86 -22.30 -18.93
N ILE A 37 9.68 -22.34 -19.59
CA ILE A 37 8.50 -23.01 -19.01
C ILE A 37 8.68 -24.52 -19.04
N LEU A 38 9.09 -25.08 -20.16
CA LEU A 38 9.30 -26.52 -20.28
C LEU A 38 10.42 -27.01 -19.34
N SER A 39 11.53 -26.26 -19.26
CA SER A 39 12.62 -26.56 -18.33
C SER A 39 12.18 -26.49 -16.86
N PHE A 40 11.30 -25.55 -16.50
CA PHE A 40 10.74 -25.47 -15.17
C PHE A 40 9.87 -26.69 -14.83
N LEU A 41 8.98 -27.07 -15.75
CA LEU A 41 8.06 -28.20 -15.57
C LEU A 41 8.78 -29.54 -15.46
N LEU A 42 9.89 -29.73 -16.18
CA LEU A 42 10.76 -30.90 -16.06
C LEU A 42 11.46 -31.01 -14.69
N GLN A 43 11.69 -29.87 -14.01
CA GLN A 43 12.32 -29.82 -12.68
C GLN A 43 11.31 -29.83 -11.54
N HIS A 44 10.12 -29.27 -11.75
CA HIS A 44 9.08 -29.09 -10.74
C HIS A 44 7.76 -29.66 -11.27
N PRO A 45 7.31 -30.80 -10.79
CA PRO A 45 5.99 -31.33 -11.14
C PRO A 45 4.90 -30.34 -10.69
N VAL A 46 4.03 -29.95 -11.61
CA VAL A 46 2.93 -29.02 -11.38
C VAL A 46 1.63 -29.64 -11.87
N ASP A 47 0.56 -29.53 -11.08
CA ASP A 47 -0.73 -30.16 -11.43
C ASP A 47 -1.47 -29.37 -12.52
N ILE A 48 -1.44 -28.04 -12.46
CA ILE A 48 -2.15 -27.16 -13.39
C ILE A 48 -1.24 -26.00 -13.81
N VAL A 49 -1.21 -25.69 -15.12
CA VAL A 49 -0.48 -24.55 -15.68
C VAL A 49 -1.44 -23.62 -16.41
N TYR A 50 -1.50 -22.37 -16.00
CA TYR A 50 -2.17 -21.29 -16.70
C TYR A 50 -1.14 -20.44 -17.47
N MET A 51 -1.29 -20.37 -18.78
CA MET A 51 -0.42 -19.60 -19.67
C MET A 51 -1.13 -18.34 -20.17
N LEU A 52 -0.61 -17.18 -19.79
CA LEU A 52 -1.13 -15.89 -20.21
C LEU A 52 -0.59 -15.54 -21.60
N CYS A 53 -1.48 -15.51 -22.61
CA CYS A 53 -1.14 -15.30 -24.01
C CYS A 53 -1.52 -13.88 -24.45
N SER A 54 -0.55 -13.06 -24.85
CA SER A 54 -0.76 -11.65 -25.23
C SER A 54 -1.14 -11.45 -26.70
N SER A 55 -1.09 -12.50 -27.53
CA SER A 55 -1.50 -12.49 -28.94
C SER A 55 -1.79 -13.89 -29.47
N ALA A 56 -2.38 -13.99 -30.67
CA ALA A 56 -2.63 -15.24 -31.34
C ALA A 56 -1.35 -16.07 -31.55
N ALA A 57 -0.22 -15.44 -31.90
CA ALA A 57 1.07 -16.12 -32.07
C ALA A 57 1.55 -16.76 -30.74
N TYR A 58 1.26 -16.20 -29.61
CA TYR A 58 1.58 -16.80 -28.31
C TYR A 58 0.61 -17.94 -27.93
N HIS A 59 -0.61 -17.93 -28.45
CA HIS A 59 -1.49 -19.10 -28.35
C HIS A 59 -0.97 -20.30 -29.13
N GLU A 60 -0.46 -20.08 -30.34
CA GLU A 60 0.19 -21.16 -31.14
C GLU A 60 1.39 -21.74 -30.39
N ARG A 61 2.27 -20.88 -29.85
CA ARG A 61 3.41 -21.32 -29.03
C ARG A 61 3.00 -22.08 -27.77
N ALA A 62 1.90 -21.67 -27.12
CA ALA A 62 1.36 -22.40 -25.99
C ALA A 62 0.88 -23.81 -26.40
N GLN A 63 0.27 -23.97 -27.58
CA GLN A 63 -0.12 -25.28 -28.08
C GLN A 63 1.11 -26.17 -28.43
N ASP A 64 2.17 -25.56 -28.95
CA ASP A 64 3.43 -26.27 -29.19
C ASP A 64 4.04 -26.73 -27.85
N LEU A 65 4.08 -25.85 -26.84
CA LEU A 65 4.55 -26.22 -25.51
C LEU A 65 3.74 -27.37 -24.88
N ILE A 66 2.42 -27.37 -25.05
CA ILE A 66 1.54 -28.44 -24.55
C ILE A 66 1.87 -29.77 -25.25
N ARG A 67 2.19 -29.73 -26.55
CA ARG A 67 2.56 -30.91 -27.31
C ARG A 67 3.88 -31.49 -26.82
N GLU A 68 4.91 -30.65 -26.73
CA GLU A 68 6.23 -31.04 -26.23
C GLU A 68 6.18 -31.58 -24.81
N ALA A 69 5.43 -30.88 -23.90
CA ALA A 69 5.28 -31.35 -22.54
C ALA A 69 4.62 -32.73 -22.43
N LYS A 70 3.68 -33.07 -23.33
CA LYS A 70 3.08 -34.41 -23.41
C LYS A 70 4.06 -35.44 -23.94
N ASP A 71 4.86 -35.09 -24.95
CA ASP A 71 5.87 -35.95 -25.53
C ASP A 71 6.98 -36.28 -24.51
N GLU A 72 7.29 -35.34 -23.61
CA GLU A 72 8.16 -35.55 -22.44
C GLU A 72 7.49 -36.31 -21.29
N GLY A 73 6.24 -36.72 -21.44
CA GLY A 73 5.51 -37.52 -20.46
C GLY A 73 5.00 -36.73 -19.23
N LEU A 74 4.91 -35.42 -19.29
CA LEU A 74 4.40 -34.61 -18.21
C LEU A 74 2.87 -34.77 -18.04
N VAL A 75 2.42 -35.14 -16.84
CA VAL A 75 1.00 -35.28 -16.48
C VAL A 75 0.52 -33.99 -15.85
N THR A 76 0.41 -32.95 -16.65
CA THR A 76 0.02 -31.61 -16.21
C THR A 76 -1.23 -31.16 -16.98
N LYS A 77 -2.19 -30.53 -16.29
CA LYS A 77 -3.32 -29.87 -16.95
C LYS A 77 -2.89 -28.49 -17.43
N PHE A 78 -3.03 -28.20 -18.72
CA PHE A 78 -2.68 -26.90 -19.28
C PHE A 78 -3.92 -26.13 -19.69
N GLU A 79 -3.96 -24.84 -19.36
CA GLU A 79 -4.98 -23.89 -19.80
C GLU A 79 -4.33 -22.61 -20.33
N THR A 80 -4.87 -22.08 -21.42
CA THR A 80 -4.47 -20.78 -21.99
C THR A 80 -5.48 -19.71 -21.56
N VAL A 81 -4.96 -18.53 -21.26
CA VAL A 81 -5.77 -17.37 -20.88
C VAL A 81 -5.43 -16.20 -21.78
N ASP A 82 -6.44 -15.60 -22.39
CA ASP A 82 -6.29 -14.40 -23.20
C ASP A 82 -5.82 -13.22 -22.34
N PHE A 83 -4.64 -12.73 -22.66
CA PHE A 83 -4.04 -11.58 -21.99
C PHE A 83 -3.75 -10.46 -23.00
N TYR A 84 -4.76 -10.03 -23.73
CA TYR A 84 -4.59 -8.94 -24.67
C TYR A 84 -4.51 -7.61 -23.94
N VAL A 85 -3.45 -6.84 -24.23
CA VAL A 85 -3.24 -5.45 -23.80
C VAL A 85 -2.88 -4.61 -25.02
N PRO A 86 -3.50 -3.43 -25.22
CA PRO A 86 -3.23 -2.58 -26.37
C PRO A 86 -1.83 -1.97 -26.37
N ASP A 87 -1.21 -1.86 -25.18
CA ASP A 87 0.16 -1.37 -25.00
C ASP A 87 0.90 -2.27 -24.01
N VAL A 88 1.86 -3.02 -24.51
CA VAL A 88 2.67 -3.99 -23.72
C VAL A 88 3.78 -3.31 -22.89
N VAL A 89 3.91 -1.97 -22.98
CA VAL A 89 4.87 -1.16 -22.21
C VAL A 89 4.18 -0.37 -21.10
N ASP A 90 2.86 -0.22 -21.14
CA ASP A 90 2.09 0.47 -20.11
C ASP A 90 1.85 -0.43 -18.90
N TYR A 91 2.53 -0.10 -17.80
CA TYR A 91 2.41 -0.85 -16.54
C TYR A 91 1.00 -0.83 -15.95
N GLY A 92 0.26 0.28 -16.10
CA GLY A 92 -1.10 0.41 -15.56
C GLY A 92 -2.08 -0.54 -16.24
N ILE A 93 -2.09 -0.57 -17.58
CA ILE A 93 -2.95 -1.45 -18.37
C ILE A 93 -2.59 -2.91 -18.12
N ILE A 94 -1.29 -3.24 -18.08
CA ILE A 94 -0.81 -4.61 -17.81
C ILE A 94 -1.25 -5.03 -16.39
N TRP A 95 -1.11 -4.15 -15.41
CA TRP A 95 -1.44 -4.42 -14.02
C TRP A 95 -2.92 -4.72 -13.82
N GLU A 96 -3.81 -3.84 -14.31
CA GLU A 96 -5.25 -4.05 -14.22
C GLU A 96 -5.67 -5.37 -14.88
N ARG A 97 -5.18 -5.62 -16.09
CA ARG A 97 -5.47 -6.85 -16.83
C ARG A 97 -4.96 -8.08 -16.10
N LEU A 98 -3.77 -8.00 -15.50
CA LEU A 98 -3.17 -9.11 -14.73
C LEU A 98 -4.02 -9.46 -13.52
N LEU A 99 -4.42 -8.47 -12.71
CA LEU A 99 -5.26 -8.71 -11.54
C LEU A 99 -6.60 -9.33 -11.91
N MET A 100 -7.25 -8.84 -12.98
CA MET A 100 -8.49 -9.45 -13.48
C MET A 100 -8.27 -10.91 -13.90
N SER A 101 -7.20 -11.19 -14.63
CA SER A 101 -6.89 -12.57 -15.08
C SER A 101 -6.57 -13.48 -13.90
N LEU A 102 -5.81 -13.02 -12.92
CA LEU A 102 -5.48 -13.80 -11.71
C LEU A 102 -6.73 -14.10 -10.88
N THR A 103 -7.66 -13.14 -10.75
CA THR A 103 -8.93 -13.34 -10.05
C THR A 103 -9.80 -14.39 -10.76
N ASP A 104 -9.90 -14.33 -12.09
CA ASP A 104 -10.65 -15.29 -12.88
C ASP A 104 -10.02 -16.72 -12.80
N ILE A 105 -8.70 -16.81 -12.87
CA ILE A 105 -7.97 -18.10 -12.68
C ILE A 105 -8.24 -18.65 -11.29
N GLN A 106 -8.16 -17.82 -10.26
CA GLN A 106 -8.41 -18.24 -8.87
C GLN A 106 -9.83 -18.77 -8.71
N GLN A 107 -10.82 -18.08 -9.28
CA GLN A 107 -12.20 -18.53 -9.25
C GLN A 107 -12.38 -19.88 -9.95
N ARG A 108 -11.85 -20.04 -11.17
CA ARG A 108 -11.93 -21.31 -11.93
C ARG A 108 -11.30 -22.47 -11.16
N VAL A 109 -10.14 -22.24 -10.53
CA VAL A 109 -9.47 -23.27 -9.72
C VAL A 109 -10.35 -23.69 -8.53
N HIS A 110 -10.94 -22.73 -7.82
CA HIS A 110 -11.79 -23.02 -6.66
C HIS A 110 -13.12 -23.71 -7.03
N GLU A 111 -13.70 -23.39 -8.19
CA GLU A 111 -14.92 -24.04 -8.70
C GLU A 111 -14.70 -25.53 -9.05
N HIS A 112 -13.49 -25.91 -9.45
CA HIS A 112 -13.16 -27.26 -9.88
C HIS A 112 -12.54 -28.14 -8.77
N LEU A 113 -12.14 -27.55 -7.64
CA LEU A 113 -11.53 -28.30 -6.55
C LEU A 113 -12.48 -28.45 -5.35
N PRO A 114 -12.47 -29.62 -4.68
CA PRO A 114 -13.21 -29.79 -3.43
C PRO A 114 -12.74 -28.83 -2.33
N VAL A 115 -13.65 -28.37 -1.50
CA VAL A 115 -13.45 -27.35 -0.43
C VAL A 115 -12.31 -27.67 0.56
N ARG A 116 -11.81 -28.90 0.61
CA ARG A 116 -10.76 -29.36 1.54
C ARG A 116 -9.36 -29.46 0.92
N ILE A 117 -9.17 -29.01 -0.33
CA ILE A 117 -7.87 -29.06 -1.02
C ILE A 117 -7.20 -27.71 -0.89
N SER A 118 -5.97 -27.69 -0.39
CA SER A 118 -5.13 -26.49 -0.40
C SER A 118 -4.53 -26.28 -1.79
N VAL A 119 -4.42 -25.01 -2.21
CA VAL A 119 -3.82 -24.64 -3.49
C VAL A 119 -2.50 -23.93 -3.25
N GLU A 120 -1.43 -24.44 -3.86
CA GLU A 120 -0.12 -23.78 -3.87
C GLU A 120 0.04 -23.04 -5.19
N TRP A 121 0.14 -21.72 -5.13
CA TRP A 121 0.31 -20.86 -6.30
C TRP A 121 1.79 -20.60 -6.60
N LEU A 122 2.17 -20.74 -7.85
CA LEU A 122 3.54 -20.57 -8.35
C LEU A 122 3.54 -19.54 -9.50
N PHE A 123 4.47 -18.60 -9.48
CA PHE A 123 4.71 -17.66 -10.58
C PHE A 123 6.11 -17.89 -11.15
N LEU A 124 6.23 -18.03 -12.47
CA LEU A 124 7.51 -18.10 -13.17
C LEU A 124 7.74 -16.77 -13.91
N LEU A 125 8.87 -16.11 -13.60
CA LEU A 125 9.18 -14.75 -14.06
C LEU A 125 10.05 -14.69 -15.33
N ASP A 126 10.17 -15.76 -16.08
CA ASP A 126 11.13 -15.83 -17.18
C ASP A 126 10.59 -15.39 -18.53
N SER A 127 9.31 -15.63 -18.77
CA SER A 127 8.65 -15.37 -20.05
C SER A 127 7.77 -14.12 -19.99
N GLY A 128 7.52 -13.49 -21.16
CA GLY A 128 6.82 -12.22 -21.27
C GLY A 128 7.74 -11.01 -21.36
N THR A 129 7.16 -9.82 -21.54
CA THR A 129 7.91 -8.55 -21.56
C THR A 129 8.46 -8.22 -20.17
N PRO A 130 9.49 -7.35 -20.05
CA PRO A 130 10.00 -6.90 -18.76
C PRO A 130 8.90 -6.32 -17.86
N GLN A 131 7.93 -5.58 -18.42
CA GLN A 131 6.82 -4.99 -17.72
C GLN A 131 5.85 -6.04 -17.19
N MET A 132 5.49 -7.03 -18.00
CA MET A 132 4.64 -8.16 -17.59
C MET A 132 5.25 -8.96 -16.45
N LYS A 133 6.56 -9.25 -16.54
CA LYS A 133 7.32 -9.93 -15.47
C LYS A 133 7.36 -9.10 -14.18
N SER A 134 7.57 -7.79 -14.29
CA SER A 134 7.56 -6.88 -13.14
C SER A 134 6.18 -6.83 -12.48
N CYS A 135 5.09 -6.79 -13.26
CA CYS A 135 3.75 -6.83 -12.70
C CYS A 135 3.45 -8.17 -11.99
N LEU A 136 3.87 -9.29 -12.57
CA LEU A 136 3.70 -10.61 -11.95
C LEU A 136 4.51 -10.72 -10.65
N PHE A 137 5.76 -10.22 -10.66
CA PHE A 137 6.59 -10.10 -9.45
C PHE A 137 5.91 -9.23 -8.38
N LEU A 138 5.41 -8.05 -8.75
CA LEU A 138 4.75 -7.14 -7.83
C LEU A 138 3.48 -7.75 -7.23
N ALA A 139 2.67 -8.48 -7.99
CA ALA A 139 1.46 -9.13 -7.49
C ALA A 139 1.76 -10.08 -6.32
N ALA A 140 2.85 -10.84 -6.40
CA ALA A 140 3.27 -11.71 -5.30
C ALA A 140 4.02 -10.94 -4.19
N ALA A 141 4.94 -10.02 -4.55
CA ALA A 141 5.74 -9.27 -3.59
C ALA A 141 4.90 -8.34 -2.70
N THR A 142 3.81 -7.79 -3.23
CA THR A 142 2.85 -6.96 -2.48
C THR A 142 1.77 -7.79 -1.79
N GLN A 143 1.84 -9.12 -1.87
CA GLN A 143 0.85 -10.04 -1.32
C GLN A 143 -0.58 -9.85 -1.85
N GLN A 144 -0.75 -9.21 -3.00
CA GLN A 144 -2.05 -9.13 -3.66
C GLN A 144 -2.47 -10.49 -4.24
N PHE A 145 -1.49 -11.36 -4.50
CA PHE A 145 -1.72 -12.74 -4.87
C PHE A 145 -0.75 -13.66 -4.11
N PRO A 146 -1.22 -14.71 -3.42
CA PRO A 146 -0.39 -15.54 -2.56
C PRO A 146 0.39 -16.59 -3.38
N ALA A 147 1.40 -16.16 -4.14
CA ALA A 147 2.20 -17.05 -4.98
C ALA A 147 3.67 -17.08 -4.55
N ARG A 148 4.30 -18.26 -4.67
CA ARG A 148 5.75 -18.41 -4.63
C ARG A 148 6.33 -18.02 -5.97
N LEU A 149 7.42 -17.26 -5.95
CA LEU A 149 8.08 -16.77 -7.17
C LEU A 149 9.24 -17.68 -7.54
N TYR A 150 9.35 -17.95 -8.84
CA TYR A 150 10.47 -18.66 -9.42
C TYR A 150 11.07 -17.86 -10.58
N GLN A 151 12.39 -17.93 -10.68
CA GLN A 151 13.15 -17.33 -11.76
C GLN A 151 14.17 -18.34 -12.29
N GLY A 152 14.31 -18.40 -13.60
CA GLY A 152 15.29 -19.25 -14.25
C GLY A 152 16.69 -18.63 -14.28
N ILE A 153 17.67 -19.49 -14.22
CA ILE A 153 19.07 -19.20 -14.45
C ILE A 153 19.42 -19.74 -15.83
N PRO A 154 19.75 -18.87 -16.80
CA PRO A 154 20.09 -19.31 -18.16
C PRO A 154 21.28 -20.28 -18.18
N PRO A 155 21.39 -21.17 -19.18
CA PRO A 155 22.47 -22.16 -19.32
C PRO A 155 23.88 -21.57 -19.22
N ALA A 156 24.08 -20.36 -19.74
CA ALA A 156 25.36 -19.64 -19.67
C ALA A 156 25.85 -19.38 -18.24
N PHE A 157 24.95 -19.33 -17.24
CA PHE A 157 25.26 -19.02 -15.82
C PHE A 157 25.02 -20.23 -14.90
N SER A 158 24.58 -21.37 -15.43
CA SER A 158 24.17 -22.53 -14.64
C SER A 158 24.95 -23.84 -15.01
N GLY A 159 26.00 -23.72 -15.80
CA GLY A 159 26.84 -24.86 -16.21
C GLY A 159 26.25 -25.69 -17.35
N GLY A 160 25.55 -25.06 -18.30
CA GLY A 160 25.09 -25.67 -19.55
C GLY A 160 23.66 -26.19 -19.54
N ALA A 161 22.93 -26.15 -18.43
CA ALA A 161 21.52 -26.50 -18.36
C ALA A 161 20.72 -25.41 -17.72
N TYR A 162 19.49 -25.16 -18.15
CA TYR A 162 18.58 -24.25 -17.49
C TYR A 162 18.24 -24.75 -16.08
N LYS A 163 18.34 -23.87 -15.08
CA LYS A 163 17.95 -24.15 -13.68
C LYS A 163 16.95 -23.13 -13.21
N SER A 164 15.98 -23.55 -12.41
CA SER A 164 15.04 -22.66 -11.75
C SER A 164 15.44 -22.43 -10.30
N ARG A 165 15.22 -21.22 -9.81
CA ARG A 165 15.49 -20.82 -8.43
C ARG A 165 14.26 -20.15 -7.84
N GLN A 166 13.85 -20.55 -6.66
CA GLN A 166 12.84 -19.81 -5.90
C GLN A 166 13.40 -18.45 -5.49
N VAL A 167 12.63 -17.40 -5.76
CA VAL A 167 12.94 -16.04 -5.33
C VAL A 167 12.32 -15.83 -3.95
N ASN A 168 13.15 -15.89 -2.92
CA ASN A 168 12.72 -15.56 -1.57
C ASN A 168 12.65 -14.04 -1.43
N ILE A 169 11.45 -13.53 -1.27
CA ILE A 169 11.24 -12.12 -0.92
C ILE A 169 11.12 -12.09 0.59
N GLU A 170 12.17 -11.61 1.26
CA GLU A 170 12.02 -11.27 2.67
C GLU A 170 11.04 -10.10 2.79
N PRO A 171 10.01 -10.19 3.65
CA PRO A 171 8.93 -9.19 3.73
C PRO A 171 9.38 -7.79 4.16
N PHE A 172 10.68 -7.57 4.43
CA PHE A 172 11.18 -6.46 5.23
C PHE A 172 11.79 -5.28 4.47
N SER A 173 11.96 -5.33 3.17
CA SER A 173 12.77 -4.30 2.51
C SER A 173 12.05 -3.46 1.48
N PHE A 174 10.82 -3.73 1.17
CA PHE A 174 10.10 -2.87 0.25
C PHE A 174 9.20 -1.91 1.04
N MET A 175 9.73 -0.72 1.36
CA MET A 175 8.90 0.47 1.41
C MET A 175 7.97 0.35 0.19
N ARG A 176 6.65 0.30 0.42
CA ARG A 176 5.68 0.32 -0.68
C ARG A 176 6.01 1.53 -1.53
N PRO A 177 6.51 1.38 -2.77
CA PRO A 177 6.49 2.48 -3.67
C PRO A 177 5.00 2.82 -3.80
N ALA A 178 4.62 4.06 -3.54
CA ALA A 178 3.33 4.57 -3.94
C ALA A 178 3.35 4.61 -5.47
N PHE A 179 3.10 3.47 -6.11
CA PHE A 179 2.80 3.44 -7.53
C PHE A 179 1.45 4.12 -7.67
N ILE A 180 1.47 5.32 -8.22
CA ILE A 180 0.28 6.01 -8.68
C ILE A 180 -0.20 5.23 -9.90
N VAL A 181 -1.02 4.22 -9.66
CA VAL A 181 -1.81 3.60 -10.71
C VAL A 181 -3.08 4.44 -10.81
N GLU A 182 -3.23 5.15 -11.92
CA GLU A 182 -4.52 5.73 -12.31
C GLU A 182 -5.46 4.58 -12.70
N GLY A 183 -6.18 4.07 -11.76
CA GLY A 183 -7.17 3.03 -11.90
C GLY A 183 -7.57 2.60 -10.51
N LYS A 184 -8.86 2.50 -10.25
CA LYS A 184 -9.42 2.03 -8.98
C LYS A 184 -8.77 0.73 -8.54
N VAL A 185 -7.61 0.84 -7.89
CA VAL A 185 -7.15 -0.24 -7.03
C VAL A 185 -8.07 -0.16 -5.82
N PRO A 186 -8.82 -1.20 -5.48
CA PRO A 186 -9.45 -1.25 -4.17
C PRO A 186 -8.30 -1.12 -3.18
N ASN A 187 -8.25 -0.01 -2.48
CA ASN A 187 -7.28 0.21 -1.42
C ASN A 187 -7.68 -0.77 -0.32
N VAL A 188 -7.10 -1.97 -0.33
CA VAL A 188 -7.40 -3.04 0.64
C VAL A 188 -7.15 -2.58 2.09
N TYR A 189 -6.45 -1.45 2.26
CA TYR A 189 -6.24 -0.79 3.55
C TYR A 189 -7.27 0.29 3.91
N GLU A 190 -8.09 0.74 2.96
CA GLU A 190 -9.10 1.78 3.20
C GLU A 190 -10.54 1.31 2.90
N ALA A 191 -10.74 0.26 2.10
CA ALA A 191 -12.07 -0.20 1.71
C ALA A 191 -12.88 -0.78 2.87
N ASP A 192 -12.23 -1.33 3.92
CA ASP A 192 -12.97 -1.91 5.05
C ASP A 192 -13.24 -0.94 6.20
N ILE A 193 -12.55 0.21 6.28
CA ILE A 193 -12.90 1.22 7.29
C ILE A 193 -14.17 2.02 6.89
N GLY A 194 -14.51 2.04 5.60
CA GLY A 194 -15.62 2.85 5.07
C GLY A 194 -16.97 2.15 4.90
N ALA A 195 -17.00 0.83 4.72
CA ALA A 195 -18.23 0.14 4.30
C ALA A 195 -19.08 -0.47 5.43
N ASN A 196 -18.56 -0.58 6.66
CA ASN A 196 -19.30 -1.22 7.76
C ASN A 196 -19.26 -0.45 9.09
N THR A 197 -18.93 0.85 9.09
CA THR A 197 -18.90 1.64 10.33
C THR A 197 -20.24 2.26 10.69
N ASN A 198 -21.34 1.56 10.50
CA ASN A 198 -22.58 1.88 11.20
C ASN A 198 -22.59 1.40 12.66
N THR A 199 -21.47 0.84 13.20
CA THR A 199 -21.47 0.21 14.52
C THR A 199 -20.35 0.63 15.47
N THR A 200 -19.42 1.50 15.09
CA THR A 200 -18.47 2.05 16.08
C THR A 200 -18.36 3.55 15.97
N GLY A 201 -19.39 4.26 16.40
CA GLY A 201 -19.24 5.64 16.83
C GLY A 201 -18.18 5.69 17.92
N SER A 202 -17.21 6.60 17.83
CA SER A 202 -16.22 6.80 18.89
C SER A 202 -16.91 7.00 20.24
N ASN A 203 -16.40 6.38 21.29
CA ASN A 203 -16.88 6.57 22.66
C ASN A 203 -16.34 7.87 23.25
N ALA A 204 -15.28 8.43 22.67
CA ALA A 204 -14.66 9.67 23.15
C ALA A 204 -15.47 10.91 22.74
N PRO A 205 -15.91 11.73 23.68
CA PRO A 205 -16.79 12.88 23.40
C PRO A 205 -16.22 13.87 22.38
N LYS A 206 -14.92 14.19 22.47
CA LYS A 206 -14.25 15.14 21.56
C LYS A 206 -14.19 14.64 20.12
N TYR A 207 -13.97 13.33 19.92
CA TYR A 207 -13.92 12.77 18.57
C TYR A 207 -15.34 12.67 17.99
N ARG A 208 -16.31 12.30 18.79
CA ARG A 208 -17.73 12.28 18.39
C ARG A 208 -18.21 13.67 17.98
N GLU A 209 -17.86 14.72 18.72
CA GLU A 209 -18.16 16.11 18.34
C GLU A 209 -17.55 16.46 16.96
N ALA A 210 -16.31 16.02 16.70
CA ALA A 210 -15.69 16.22 15.40
C ALA A 210 -16.42 15.47 14.28
N GLU A 211 -16.84 14.21 14.50
CA GLU A 211 -17.65 13.44 13.54
C GLU A 211 -19.01 14.08 13.30
N GLU A 212 -19.73 14.50 14.33
CA GLU A 212 -21.02 15.19 14.20
C GLU A 212 -20.87 16.51 13.43
N ARG A 213 -19.78 17.24 13.68
CA ARG A 213 -19.49 18.48 12.96
C ARG A 213 -19.19 18.18 11.49
N ALA A 214 -18.44 17.09 11.19
CA ALA A 214 -18.17 16.63 9.84
C ALA A 214 -19.46 16.29 9.08
N LEU A 215 -20.37 15.55 9.70
CA LEU A 215 -21.65 15.20 9.11
C LEU A 215 -22.57 16.42 8.89
N ARG A 216 -22.57 17.38 9.81
CA ARG A 216 -23.33 18.63 9.65
C ARG A 216 -22.86 19.47 8.47
N ILE A 217 -21.52 19.59 8.28
CA ILE A 217 -20.95 20.38 7.19
C ILE A 217 -21.01 19.66 5.83
N ALA A 218 -21.21 18.34 5.82
CA ALA A 218 -21.23 17.55 4.60
C ALA A 218 -22.22 18.07 3.54
N ARG A 219 -23.36 18.63 3.97
CA ARG A 219 -24.38 19.18 3.09
C ARG A 219 -24.01 20.48 2.37
N TYR A 220 -22.95 21.16 2.80
CA TYR A 220 -22.49 22.42 2.24
C TYR A 220 -21.26 22.22 1.35
N GLU A 221 -21.02 23.20 0.48
CA GLU A 221 -19.91 23.15 -0.50
C GLU A 221 -18.63 23.81 0.02
N ASP A 222 -18.68 24.37 1.23
CA ASP A 222 -17.55 25.09 1.81
C ASP A 222 -16.30 24.22 1.94
N PRO A 223 -15.09 24.80 1.76
CA PRO A 223 -13.84 24.13 2.05
C PRO A 223 -13.77 23.69 3.52
N VAL A 224 -13.21 22.50 3.76
CA VAL A 224 -13.03 21.94 5.10
C VAL A 224 -11.55 21.73 5.36
N LEU A 225 -11.06 22.24 6.51
CA LEU A 225 -9.70 22.03 6.98
C LEU A 225 -9.69 21.09 8.17
N LEU A 226 -9.11 19.90 7.99
CA LEU A 226 -8.94 18.88 9.02
C LEU A 226 -7.56 19.03 9.67
N LEU A 227 -7.54 19.29 10.98
CA LEU A 227 -6.31 19.41 11.76
C LEU A 227 -6.18 18.26 12.73
N GLY A 228 -4.99 17.70 12.86
CA GLY A 228 -4.71 16.62 13.80
C GLY A 228 -3.43 15.89 13.45
N GLU A 229 -2.86 15.21 14.42
CA GLU A 229 -1.63 14.42 14.25
C GLU A 229 -1.77 13.36 13.17
N THR A 230 -0.64 12.87 12.67
CA THR A 230 -0.62 11.75 11.74
C THR A 230 -1.26 10.51 12.37
N GLY A 231 -2.11 9.81 11.60
CA GLY A 231 -2.78 8.59 12.08
C GLY A 231 -4.01 8.81 12.97
N THR A 232 -4.52 10.06 13.13
CA THR A 232 -5.74 10.35 13.92
C THR A 232 -7.05 10.01 13.21
N GLY A 233 -7.02 9.74 11.89
CA GLY A 233 -8.20 9.42 11.08
C GLY A 233 -8.71 10.56 10.20
N LYS A 234 -7.86 11.53 9.81
CA LYS A 234 -8.24 12.67 8.94
C LYS A 234 -8.86 12.18 7.61
N THR A 235 -8.25 11.20 6.96
CA THR A 235 -8.75 10.61 5.71
C THR A 235 -10.15 9.99 5.88
N ARG A 236 -10.39 9.28 7.00
CA ARG A 236 -11.70 8.71 7.32
C ARG A 236 -12.78 9.80 7.42
N ILE A 237 -12.49 10.89 8.15
CA ILE A 237 -13.43 12.02 8.28
C ILE A 237 -13.67 12.70 6.93
N ALA A 238 -12.63 12.87 6.10
CA ALA A 238 -12.79 13.44 4.75
C ALA A 238 -13.73 12.59 3.89
N ARG A 239 -13.59 11.26 3.94
CA ARG A 239 -14.47 10.32 3.23
C ARG A 239 -15.91 10.36 3.77
N GLN A 240 -16.10 10.38 5.09
CA GLN A 240 -17.43 10.53 5.70
C GLN A 240 -18.12 11.83 5.26
N ILE A 241 -17.38 12.95 5.15
CA ILE A 241 -17.91 14.21 4.62
C ILE A 241 -18.35 14.04 3.17
N HIS A 242 -17.55 13.39 2.33
CA HIS A 242 -17.90 13.14 0.93
C HIS A 242 -19.14 12.26 0.81
N ASP A 243 -19.18 11.12 1.51
CA ASP A 243 -20.26 10.13 1.43
C ASP A 243 -21.61 10.68 1.95
N ALA A 244 -21.56 11.62 2.90
CA ALA A 244 -22.73 12.32 3.41
C ALA A 244 -23.10 13.60 2.62
N SER A 245 -22.34 13.93 1.56
CA SER A 245 -22.53 15.16 0.77
C SER A 245 -23.43 14.96 -0.45
N PRO A 246 -23.93 16.06 -1.07
CA PRO A 246 -24.59 16.00 -2.35
C PRO A 246 -23.72 15.44 -3.48
N ARG A 247 -22.38 15.43 -3.30
CA ARG A 247 -21.39 14.94 -4.26
C ARG A 247 -20.99 13.48 -4.07
N LYS A 248 -21.68 12.72 -3.23
CA LYS A 248 -21.37 11.30 -2.91
C LYS A 248 -21.31 10.36 -4.12
N SER A 249 -22.00 10.70 -5.21
CA SER A 249 -21.96 9.95 -6.47
C SER A 249 -20.82 10.38 -7.40
N GLY A 250 -20.14 11.49 -7.08
CA GLY A 250 -18.98 11.98 -7.82
C GLY A 250 -17.68 11.33 -7.35
N PRO A 251 -16.55 11.60 -8.02
CA PRO A 251 -15.26 11.06 -7.63
C PRO A 251 -14.76 11.66 -6.29
N PHE A 252 -14.19 10.80 -5.43
CA PHE A 252 -13.37 11.23 -4.30
C PHE A 252 -11.91 11.02 -4.68
N VAL A 253 -11.21 12.12 -4.96
CA VAL A 253 -9.81 12.08 -5.38
C VAL A 253 -8.92 12.50 -4.22
N GLU A 254 -8.13 11.56 -3.73
CA GLU A 254 -7.17 11.76 -2.65
C GLU A 254 -5.79 12.06 -3.20
N VAL A 255 -5.14 13.07 -2.64
CA VAL A 255 -3.78 13.47 -2.98
C VAL A 255 -3.01 13.75 -1.70
N ASN A 256 -1.94 13.01 -1.48
CA ASN A 256 -1.00 13.29 -0.41
C ASN A 256 0.10 14.22 -0.94
N CYS A 257 0.10 15.48 -0.50
CA CYS A 257 1.03 16.50 -0.98
C CYS A 257 2.49 16.19 -0.64
N SER A 258 2.75 15.50 0.47
CA SER A 258 4.11 15.13 0.87
C SER A 258 4.71 13.97 0.04
N ALA A 259 3.85 13.15 -0.57
CA ALA A 259 4.27 11.99 -1.34
C ALA A 259 4.65 12.32 -2.79
N ILE A 260 4.30 13.52 -3.29
CA ILE A 260 4.56 13.91 -4.67
C ILE A 260 5.93 14.60 -4.75
N PRO A 261 6.87 14.15 -5.61
CA PRO A 261 8.10 14.87 -5.86
C PRO A 261 7.82 16.30 -6.32
N ARG A 262 8.58 17.29 -5.80
CA ARG A 262 8.34 18.71 -6.07
C ARG A 262 8.29 19.04 -7.56
N ASP A 263 9.18 18.46 -8.35
CA ASP A 263 9.28 18.67 -9.80
C ASP A 263 8.08 18.13 -10.58
N LEU A 264 7.34 17.19 -10.02
CA LEU A 264 6.16 16.57 -10.63
C LEU A 264 4.85 17.11 -10.07
N ALA A 265 4.89 17.77 -8.92
CA ALA A 265 3.70 18.16 -8.18
C ALA A 265 2.75 19.05 -8.97
N GLU A 266 3.30 19.96 -9.76
CA GLU A 266 2.51 20.85 -10.63
C GLU A 266 1.77 20.06 -11.70
N SER A 267 2.48 19.20 -12.41
CA SER A 267 1.92 18.34 -13.47
C SER A 267 0.91 17.34 -12.92
N GLU A 268 1.15 16.75 -11.74
CA GLU A 268 0.22 15.82 -11.09
C GLU A 268 -1.08 16.50 -10.66
N LEU A 269 -1.01 17.70 -10.08
CA LEU A 269 -2.19 18.39 -9.58
C LEU A 269 -2.98 19.07 -10.71
N PHE A 270 -2.30 19.85 -11.56
CA PHE A 270 -2.94 20.73 -12.54
C PHE A 270 -2.99 20.13 -13.95
N GLY A 271 -2.23 19.05 -14.21
CA GLY A 271 -2.09 18.46 -15.54
C GLY A 271 -1.10 19.20 -16.43
N HIS A 272 -0.84 18.66 -17.60
CA HIS A 272 0.02 19.29 -18.61
C HIS A 272 -0.44 18.99 -20.02
N VAL A 273 -0.06 19.85 -20.97
CA VAL A 273 -0.19 19.60 -22.41
C VAL A 273 1.06 18.93 -22.95
N GLN A 274 0.92 18.21 -24.05
CA GLN A 274 2.04 17.60 -24.75
C GLN A 274 3.10 18.66 -25.09
N GLY A 275 4.37 18.35 -24.81
CA GLY A 275 5.49 19.26 -25.05
C GLY A 275 5.74 20.30 -23.96
N ALA A 276 5.00 20.31 -22.88
CA ALA A 276 5.15 21.27 -21.78
C ALA A 276 6.52 21.23 -21.09
N PHE A 277 7.16 20.06 -21.06
CA PHE A 277 8.52 19.84 -20.54
C PHE A 277 9.14 18.58 -21.17
N THR A 278 10.43 18.35 -20.95
CA THR A 278 11.14 17.17 -21.45
C THR A 278 10.55 15.90 -20.84
N GLY A 279 9.87 15.09 -21.68
CA GLY A 279 9.15 13.88 -21.22
C GLY A 279 7.62 14.00 -21.24
N ALA A 280 7.07 15.18 -21.51
CA ALA A 280 5.62 15.40 -21.70
C ALA A 280 5.15 14.86 -23.08
N ASN A 281 5.09 13.55 -23.23
CA ASN A 281 4.78 12.88 -24.50
C ASN A 281 3.27 12.90 -24.85
N LYS A 282 2.40 13.11 -23.88
CA LYS A 282 0.93 13.12 -24.03
C LYS A 282 0.31 14.19 -23.11
N ASN A 283 -0.92 14.60 -23.41
CA ASN A 283 -1.70 15.45 -22.49
C ASN A 283 -2.09 14.65 -21.24
N ARG A 284 -2.03 15.29 -20.07
CA ARG A 284 -2.47 14.72 -18.78
C ARG A 284 -3.42 15.68 -18.07
N SER A 285 -4.56 15.16 -17.58
CA SER A 285 -5.63 16.01 -17.05
C SER A 285 -5.40 16.51 -15.61
N GLY A 286 -4.48 15.94 -14.85
CA GLY A 286 -4.22 16.29 -13.45
C GLY A 286 -5.31 15.86 -12.45
N LYS A 287 -4.93 15.81 -11.17
CA LYS A 287 -5.80 15.32 -10.08
C LYS A 287 -7.00 16.24 -9.78
N ILE A 288 -6.84 17.55 -9.92
CA ILE A 288 -7.93 18.52 -9.71
C ILE A 288 -9.04 18.28 -10.73
N ARG A 289 -8.68 18.08 -12.00
CA ARG A 289 -9.67 17.77 -13.05
C ARG A 289 -10.27 16.39 -12.89
N ALA A 290 -9.52 15.41 -12.39
CA ALA A 290 -10.04 14.07 -12.09
C ALA A 290 -11.13 14.10 -10.98
N ALA A 291 -11.12 15.12 -10.10
CA ALA A 291 -12.12 15.34 -9.07
C ALA A 291 -13.38 16.09 -9.55
N GLN A 292 -13.49 16.35 -10.85
CA GLN A 292 -14.61 17.12 -11.43
C GLN A 292 -15.97 16.56 -11.00
N GLY A 293 -16.84 17.42 -10.49
CA GLY A 293 -18.18 17.05 -9.98
C GLY A 293 -18.17 16.32 -8.62
N GLY A 294 -16.99 16.07 -8.05
CA GLY A 294 -16.77 15.35 -6.81
C GLY A 294 -16.03 16.15 -5.75
N THR A 295 -15.18 15.46 -5.00
CA THR A 295 -14.38 16.01 -3.90
C THR A 295 -12.90 15.77 -4.13
N LEU A 296 -12.09 16.81 -4.01
CA LEU A 296 -10.64 16.75 -3.94
C LEU A 296 -10.23 16.79 -2.46
N PHE A 297 -9.55 15.73 -2.02
CA PHE A 297 -8.97 15.67 -0.69
C PHE A 297 -7.45 15.85 -0.77
N LEU A 298 -6.92 16.95 -0.20
CA LEU A 298 -5.49 17.23 -0.14
C LEU A 298 -4.98 16.92 1.26
N ASP A 299 -4.32 15.78 1.42
CA ASP A 299 -3.65 15.44 2.69
C ASP A 299 -2.27 16.08 2.75
N GLU A 300 -1.85 16.46 3.96
CA GLU A 300 -0.61 17.17 4.25
C GLU A 300 -0.43 18.44 3.38
N ILE A 301 -1.48 19.28 3.34
CA ILE A 301 -1.50 20.53 2.54
C ILE A 301 -0.38 21.49 2.94
N GLY A 302 0.16 21.40 4.17
CA GLY A 302 1.30 22.19 4.62
C GLY A 302 2.61 21.88 3.89
N ASP A 303 2.68 20.76 3.16
CA ASP A 303 3.83 20.38 2.35
C ASP A 303 3.78 20.89 0.91
N LEU A 304 2.67 21.52 0.51
CA LEU A 304 2.51 22.05 -0.83
C LEU A 304 3.47 23.23 -1.09
N PRO A 305 4.29 23.20 -2.15
CA PRO A 305 5.20 24.30 -2.52
C PRO A 305 4.46 25.64 -2.71
N LEU A 306 5.09 26.76 -2.32
CA LEU A 306 4.49 28.10 -2.36
C LEU A 306 3.97 28.48 -3.75
N GLU A 307 4.66 28.08 -4.81
CA GLU A 307 4.26 28.33 -6.20
C GLU A 307 2.92 27.64 -6.53
N LEU A 308 2.72 26.43 -6.01
CA LEU A 308 1.49 25.66 -6.22
C LEU A 308 0.34 26.15 -5.33
N GLN A 309 0.65 26.75 -4.17
CA GLN A 309 -0.35 27.40 -3.33
C GLN A 309 -1.05 28.54 -4.06
N VAL A 310 -0.30 29.33 -4.89
CA VAL A 310 -0.89 30.39 -5.74
C VAL A 310 -1.87 29.81 -6.75
N LYS A 311 -1.50 28.70 -7.39
CA LYS A 311 -2.37 28.05 -8.40
C LYS A 311 -3.60 27.41 -7.77
N LEU A 312 -3.45 26.81 -6.59
CA LEU A 312 -4.57 26.25 -5.83
C LEU A 312 -5.56 27.34 -5.38
N LEU A 313 -5.06 28.52 -4.98
CA LEU A 313 -5.92 29.64 -4.62
C LEU A 313 -6.83 30.06 -5.80
N LYS A 314 -6.27 30.14 -7.02
CA LYS A 314 -7.08 30.42 -8.23
C LYS A 314 -8.17 29.38 -8.47
N VAL A 315 -7.87 28.11 -8.25
CA VAL A 315 -8.89 27.03 -8.35
C VAL A 315 -10.02 27.26 -7.36
N LEU A 316 -9.71 27.69 -6.13
CA LEU A 316 -10.71 27.92 -5.08
C LEU A 316 -11.54 29.19 -5.28
N GLU A 317 -10.99 30.21 -5.93
CA GLU A 317 -11.65 31.51 -6.11
C GLU A 317 -12.37 31.61 -7.45
N GLU A 318 -11.68 31.21 -8.52
CA GLU A 318 -12.11 31.39 -9.90
C GLU A 318 -12.73 30.12 -10.51
N HIS A 319 -12.60 28.97 -9.83
CA HIS A 319 -13.00 27.66 -10.35
C HIS A 319 -12.33 27.34 -11.71
N THR A 320 -11.09 27.83 -11.90
CA THR A 320 -10.31 27.64 -13.12
C THR A 320 -8.90 27.15 -12.77
N LEU A 321 -8.35 26.34 -13.66
CA LEU A 321 -6.96 25.92 -13.61
C LEU A 321 -6.30 26.08 -14.98
N TYR A 322 -4.98 26.20 -14.99
CA TYR A 322 -4.16 26.25 -16.20
C TYR A 322 -3.24 25.02 -16.20
N PRO A 323 -3.38 24.10 -17.18
CA PRO A 323 -2.44 23.00 -17.33
C PRO A 323 -1.03 23.53 -17.62
N VAL A 324 0.01 22.81 -17.17
CA VAL A 324 1.40 23.19 -17.46
C VAL A 324 1.64 23.24 -18.99
N GLY A 325 2.20 24.33 -19.47
CA GLY A 325 2.43 24.57 -20.90
C GLY A 325 1.20 25.04 -21.70
N SER A 326 0.10 25.40 -21.03
CA SER A 326 -1.09 25.95 -21.67
C SER A 326 -1.55 27.25 -20.99
N ASP A 327 -1.90 28.24 -21.79
CA ASP A 327 -2.52 29.48 -21.33
C ASP A 327 -4.06 29.42 -21.40
N GLU A 328 -4.62 28.31 -21.84
CA GLU A 328 -6.07 28.11 -21.90
C GLU A 328 -6.62 27.71 -20.52
N PRO A 329 -7.57 28.48 -19.96
CA PRO A 329 -8.19 28.14 -18.69
C PRO A 329 -9.14 26.94 -18.84
N VAL A 330 -9.09 26.03 -17.89
CA VAL A 330 -10.02 24.91 -17.77
C VAL A 330 -10.90 25.13 -16.56
N THR A 331 -12.23 25.19 -16.76
CA THR A 331 -13.19 25.32 -15.66
C THR A 331 -13.31 24.00 -14.90
N VAL A 332 -13.26 24.08 -13.57
CA VAL A 332 -13.40 22.93 -12.67
C VAL A 332 -14.44 23.21 -11.59
N ASN A 333 -15.21 22.19 -11.27
CA ASN A 333 -16.19 22.24 -10.20
C ASN A 333 -15.87 21.11 -9.19
N VAL A 334 -15.09 21.44 -8.18
CA VAL A 334 -14.63 20.49 -7.17
C VAL A 334 -14.87 21.04 -5.77
N ARG A 335 -15.31 20.19 -4.84
CA ARG A 335 -15.30 20.52 -3.41
C ARG A 335 -13.94 20.19 -2.83
N LEU A 336 -13.36 21.11 -2.03
CA LEU A 336 -12.05 20.89 -1.42
C LEU A 336 -12.19 20.48 0.06
N ILE A 337 -11.47 19.42 0.44
CA ILE A 337 -11.17 19.08 1.83
C ILE A 337 -9.64 19.05 1.95
N ALA A 338 -9.07 19.78 2.86
CA ALA A 338 -7.63 19.81 3.14
C ALA A 338 -7.33 19.25 4.52
N ALA A 339 -6.21 18.58 4.68
CA ALA A 339 -5.76 18.02 5.95
C ALA A 339 -4.29 18.31 6.21
N THR A 340 -3.90 18.50 7.47
CA THR A 340 -2.51 18.58 7.87
C THR A 340 -2.34 18.33 9.37
N HIS A 341 -1.13 17.90 9.76
CA HIS A 341 -0.69 17.88 11.14
C HIS A 341 0.10 19.14 11.54
N ARG A 342 0.52 19.96 10.54
CA ARG A 342 1.33 21.16 10.76
C ARG A 342 0.51 22.34 11.25
N ASP A 343 1.17 23.23 11.99
CA ASP A 343 0.61 24.52 12.40
C ASP A 343 0.69 25.52 11.23
N LEU A 344 -0.40 25.61 10.46
CA LEU A 344 -0.47 26.53 9.32
C LEU A 344 -0.43 28.01 9.76
N GLU A 345 -0.83 28.35 11.01
CA GLU A 345 -0.74 29.72 11.52
C GLU A 345 0.71 30.14 11.73
N HIS A 346 1.53 29.23 12.24
CA HIS A 346 2.97 29.43 12.34
C HIS A 346 3.60 29.52 10.93
N MET A 347 3.24 28.62 10.03
CA MET A 347 3.75 28.62 8.64
C MET A 347 3.39 29.88 7.86
N VAL A 348 2.27 30.52 8.17
CA VAL A 348 1.93 31.85 7.59
C VAL A 348 2.86 32.95 8.15
N LYS A 349 3.24 32.88 9.43
CA LYS A 349 4.14 33.86 10.04
C LYS A 349 5.57 33.78 9.52
N ASP A 350 6.07 32.57 9.28
CA ASP A 350 7.41 32.33 8.74
C ASP A 350 7.48 32.41 7.20
N GLY A 351 6.33 32.60 6.53
CA GLY A 351 6.24 32.77 5.08
C GLY A 351 6.29 31.46 4.29
N SER A 352 6.27 30.27 4.92
CA SER A 352 6.25 28.99 4.25
C SER A 352 4.85 28.55 3.77
N PHE A 353 3.81 29.25 4.23
CA PHE A 353 2.44 29.09 3.76
C PHE A 353 1.79 30.46 3.49
N ARG A 354 1.03 30.58 2.40
CA ARG A 354 0.41 31.86 2.02
C ARG A 354 -0.79 32.18 2.91
N LYS A 355 -0.84 33.43 3.36
CA LYS A 355 -1.94 33.93 4.20
C LYS A 355 -3.29 33.90 3.48
N ASP A 356 -3.33 34.26 2.20
CA ASP A 356 -4.56 34.27 1.39
C ASP A 356 -5.16 32.87 1.23
N LEU A 357 -4.34 31.88 0.88
CA LEU A 357 -4.79 30.49 0.79
C LEU A 357 -5.27 29.95 2.16
N TYR A 358 -4.53 30.27 3.24
CA TYR A 358 -4.95 29.86 4.59
C TYR A 358 -6.32 30.41 4.95
N GLN A 359 -6.60 31.68 4.68
CA GLN A 359 -7.93 32.28 4.95
C GLN A 359 -9.04 31.59 4.13
N ARG A 360 -8.75 31.18 2.90
CA ARG A 360 -9.71 30.49 2.03
C ARG A 360 -9.96 29.04 2.48
N LEU A 361 -8.97 28.38 3.06
CA LEU A 361 -9.10 27.03 3.63
C LEU A 361 -9.77 27.01 5.01
N LYS A 362 -9.56 28.06 5.83
CA LYS A 362 -10.03 28.15 7.23
C LYS A 362 -11.53 28.54 7.35
N VAL A 363 -12.37 28.18 6.39
CA VAL A 363 -13.82 28.43 6.48
C VAL A 363 -14.46 27.51 7.51
N VAL A 364 -14.21 26.22 7.42
CA VAL A 364 -14.63 25.24 8.43
C VAL A 364 -13.42 24.44 8.88
N VAL A 365 -13.13 24.52 10.19
CA VAL A 365 -12.01 23.79 10.79
C VAL A 365 -12.55 22.70 11.71
N ILE A 366 -12.08 21.47 11.49
CA ILE A 366 -12.37 20.31 12.35
C ILE A 366 -11.04 19.82 12.92
N ARG A 367 -10.93 19.76 14.25
CA ARG A 367 -9.75 19.29 14.95
C ARG A 367 -10.00 17.89 15.46
N LEU A 368 -9.13 16.95 15.08
CA LEU A 368 -9.19 15.57 15.54
C LEU A 368 -8.24 15.38 16.72
N PRO A 369 -8.73 14.90 17.87
CA PRO A 369 -7.89 14.65 19.02
C PRO A 369 -6.96 13.47 18.76
N PRO A 370 -5.72 13.49 19.30
CA PRO A 370 -4.83 12.34 19.27
C PRO A 370 -5.40 11.18 20.12
N LEU A 371 -4.94 9.96 19.86
CA LEU A 371 -5.47 8.75 20.50
C LEU A 371 -5.30 8.76 22.03
N ARG A 372 -4.22 9.35 22.54
CA ARG A 372 -3.98 9.52 23.98
C ARG A 372 -5.06 10.38 24.70
N ASP A 373 -5.75 11.26 23.97
CA ASP A 373 -6.83 12.10 24.49
C ASP A 373 -8.22 11.47 24.33
N ARG A 374 -8.27 10.23 23.77
CA ARG A 374 -9.48 9.43 23.58
C ARG A 374 -9.24 7.96 23.97
N LYS A 375 -8.81 7.76 25.19
CA LYS A 375 -8.44 6.44 25.73
C LYS A 375 -9.58 5.42 25.64
N GLU A 376 -10.82 5.90 25.72
CA GLU A 376 -12.05 5.09 25.60
C GLU A 376 -12.17 4.39 24.24
N ASP A 377 -11.47 4.88 23.21
CA ASP A 377 -11.46 4.28 21.87
C ASP A 377 -10.35 3.24 21.68
N ILE A 378 -9.33 3.20 22.55
CA ILE A 378 -8.14 2.36 22.35
C ILE A 378 -8.52 0.88 22.29
N LEU A 379 -9.20 0.36 23.31
CA LEU A 379 -9.57 -1.05 23.34
C LEU A 379 -10.60 -1.42 22.26
N PRO A 380 -11.68 -0.66 22.04
CA PRO A 380 -12.60 -0.92 20.93
C PRO A 380 -11.93 -0.95 19.56
N LEU A 381 -10.94 -0.07 19.31
CA LEU A 381 -10.17 -0.08 18.07
C LEU A 381 -9.22 -1.29 17.99
N ALA A 382 -8.56 -1.65 19.09
CA ALA A 382 -7.71 -2.81 19.16
C ALA A 382 -8.51 -4.11 18.89
N ASP A 383 -9.67 -4.26 19.54
CA ASP A 383 -10.56 -5.40 19.33
C ASP A 383 -11.08 -5.44 17.88
N TYR A 384 -11.45 -4.30 17.32
CA TYR A 384 -11.87 -4.20 15.92
C TYR A 384 -10.77 -4.70 14.94
N PHE A 385 -9.51 -4.24 15.12
CA PHE A 385 -8.39 -4.67 14.27
C PHE A 385 -8.07 -6.15 14.46
N LEU A 386 -8.16 -6.65 15.68
CA LEU A 386 -7.99 -8.06 15.98
C LEU A 386 -9.06 -8.91 15.32
N ASP A 387 -10.33 -8.51 15.41
CA ASP A 387 -11.46 -9.19 14.77
C ASP A 387 -11.37 -9.19 13.25
N GLU A 388 -10.97 -8.06 12.66
CA GLU A 388 -10.71 -7.94 11.22
C GLU A 388 -9.65 -8.96 10.78
N ARG A 389 -8.57 -9.07 11.57
CA ARG A 389 -7.49 -10.00 11.29
C ARG A 389 -7.90 -11.45 11.48
N ASN A 390 -8.57 -11.77 12.59
CA ASN A 390 -9.10 -13.11 12.87
C ASN A 390 -9.99 -13.60 11.72
N ARG A 391 -10.91 -12.75 11.25
CA ARG A 391 -11.78 -13.07 10.11
C ARG A 391 -11.01 -13.29 8.82
N LYS A 392 -9.97 -12.46 8.56
CA LYS A 392 -9.18 -12.54 7.34
C LYS A 392 -8.35 -13.81 7.24
N TYR A 393 -7.82 -14.29 8.36
CA TYR A 393 -6.89 -15.42 8.39
C TYR A 393 -7.50 -16.69 9.00
N GLY A 394 -8.77 -16.66 9.42
CA GLY A 394 -9.43 -17.79 10.09
C GLY A 394 -8.80 -18.14 11.46
N GLU A 395 -8.23 -17.12 12.12
CA GLU A 395 -7.63 -17.23 13.44
C GLU A 395 -8.63 -16.88 14.55
N HIS A 396 -8.33 -17.27 15.80
CA HIS A 396 -9.13 -16.95 16.99
C HIS A 396 -8.24 -16.37 18.08
N LYS A 397 -7.50 -15.31 17.73
CA LYS A 397 -6.59 -14.65 18.66
C LYS A 397 -7.33 -13.72 19.59
N GLU A 398 -6.85 -13.61 20.82
CA GLU A 398 -7.38 -12.73 21.87
C GLU A 398 -6.24 -11.97 22.53
N LEU A 399 -6.52 -10.74 23.02
CA LEU A 399 -5.56 -9.95 23.79
C LEU A 399 -5.64 -10.33 25.26
N SER A 400 -4.50 -10.64 25.90
CA SER A 400 -4.45 -10.82 27.34
C SER A 400 -4.76 -9.52 28.09
N GLU A 401 -5.23 -9.60 29.32
CA GLU A 401 -5.52 -8.42 30.16
C GLU A 401 -4.26 -7.58 30.42
N ALA A 402 -3.09 -8.20 30.46
CA ALA A 402 -1.82 -7.51 30.55
C ALA A 402 -1.54 -6.65 29.31
N VAL A 403 -1.83 -7.17 28.11
CA VAL A 403 -1.73 -6.42 26.85
C VAL A 403 -2.71 -5.26 26.83
N LYS A 404 -4.00 -5.50 27.18
CA LYS A 404 -5.04 -4.46 27.20
C LYS A 404 -4.65 -3.32 28.13
N SER A 405 -4.17 -3.62 29.34
CA SER A 405 -3.68 -2.63 30.29
C SER A 405 -2.54 -1.80 29.71
N ARG A 406 -1.60 -2.45 29.03
CA ARG A 406 -0.45 -1.81 28.40
C ARG A 406 -0.85 -0.89 27.24
N LEU A 407 -1.84 -1.32 26.42
CA LEU A 407 -2.37 -0.48 25.35
C LEU A 407 -3.00 0.82 25.86
N LEU A 408 -3.65 0.80 27.04
CA LEU A 408 -4.26 1.98 27.68
C LEU A 408 -3.24 2.95 28.28
N GLU A 409 -2.07 2.45 28.68
CA GLU A 409 -1.00 3.25 29.27
C GLU A 409 -0.15 3.98 28.24
N TYR A 410 -0.06 3.43 27.02
CA TYR A 410 0.83 3.94 25.98
C TYR A 410 0.31 5.23 25.33
N SER A 411 1.23 6.12 24.95
CA SER A 411 0.89 7.47 24.47
C SER A 411 0.48 7.54 23.00
N TRP A 412 0.73 6.48 22.23
CA TRP A 412 0.35 6.37 20.82
C TRP A 412 0.80 7.55 19.94
N PRO A 413 2.11 7.84 19.82
CA PRO A 413 2.58 8.94 18.97
C PRO A 413 2.17 8.81 17.51
N GLY A 414 2.04 7.58 16.97
CA GLY A 414 1.51 7.31 15.63
C GLY A 414 -0.02 7.08 15.60
N ASN A 415 -0.71 7.34 16.73
CA ASN A 415 -2.17 7.28 16.86
C ASN A 415 -2.77 5.92 16.42
N VAL A 416 -3.90 5.95 15.71
CA VAL A 416 -4.62 4.74 15.28
C VAL A 416 -3.81 3.91 14.28
N ARG A 417 -2.96 4.56 13.48
CA ARG A 417 -2.08 3.84 12.53
C ARG A 417 -1.06 2.98 13.27
N GLU A 418 -0.47 3.49 14.32
CA GLU A 418 0.47 2.75 15.17
C GLU A 418 -0.25 1.62 15.94
N LEU A 419 -1.42 1.91 16.52
CA LEU A 419 -2.22 0.89 17.20
C LEU A 419 -2.53 -0.29 16.26
N ARG A 420 -3.02 -0.03 15.05
CA ARG A 420 -3.28 -1.06 14.05
C ARG A 420 -2.03 -1.87 13.73
N ASN A 421 -0.92 -1.20 13.43
CA ASN A 421 0.35 -1.88 13.12
C ASN A 421 0.83 -2.76 14.29
N THR A 422 0.63 -2.30 15.52
CA THR A 422 0.98 -3.06 16.74
C THR A 422 0.13 -4.33 16.85
N ILE A 423 -1.18 -4.25 16.66
CA ILE A 423 -2.07 -5.43 16.69
C ILE A 423 -1.73 -6.38 15.54
N ASP A 424 -1.53 -5.87 14.32
CA ASP A 424 -1.17 -6.66 13.15
C ASP A 424 0.17 -7.40 13.36
N SER A 425 1.18 -6.72 13.92
CA SER A 425 2.48 -7.30 14.25
C SER A 425 2.36 -8.37 15.33
N ALA A 426 1.69 -8.06 16.44
CA ALA A 426 1.52 -8.99 17.55
C ALA A 426 0.82 -10.28 17.09
N CYS A 427 -0.22 -10.16 16.27
CA CYS A 427 -0.88 -11.33 15.67
C CYS A 427 0.05 -12.14 14.77
N SER A 428 0.94 -11.48 13.99
CA SER A 428 1.87 -12.16 13.08
C SER A 428 2.95 -12.94 13.83
N ILE A 429 3.40 -12.41 14.97
CA ILE A 429 4.49 -12.99 15.78
C ILE A 429 3.97 -14.08 16.71
N SER A 430 2.78 -13.88 17.31
CA SER A 430 2.20 -14.85 18.26
C SER A 430 1.84 -16.16 17.55
N GLN A 431 2.38 -17.26 18.07
CA GLN A 431 1.98 -18.61 17.67
C GLN A 431 0.81 -19.15 18.51
N LYS A 432 0.43 -18.45 19.57
CA LYS A 432 -0.66 -18.82 20.50
C LYS A 432 -1.94 -18.05 20.14
N GLU A 433 -3.07 -18.56 20.54
CA GLU A 433 -4.35 -17.85 20.46
C GLU A 433 -4.35 -16.62 21.38
N LEU A 434 -3.80 -16.74 22.60
CA LEU A 434 -3.67 -15.62 23.53
C LEU A 434 -2.40 -14.82 23.25
N ILE A 435 -2.58 -13.55 22.89
CA ILE A 435 -1.50 -12.58 22.65
C ILE A 435 -1.03 -12.04 24.01
N GLU A 436 0.22 -12.29 24.35
CA GLU A 436 0.87 -11.87 25.58
C GLU A 436 1.85 -10.71 25.34
N LEU A 437 2.42 -10.13 26.41
CA LEU A 437 3.29 -8.95 26.32
C LEU A 437 4.59 -9.20 25.55
N ASP A 438 5.08 -10.43 25.52
CA ASP A 438 6.35 -10.82 24.91
C ASP A 438 6.40 -10.63 23.38
N VAL A 439 5.22 -10.60 22.73
CA VAL A 439 5.12 -10.39 21.27
C VAL A 439 4.84 -8.94 20.88
N LEU A 440 4.67 -8.04 21.86
CA LEU A 440 4.53 -6.61 21.58
C LEU A 440 5.89 -5.98 21.27
N PRO A 441 5.94 -4.82 20.57
CA PRO A 441 7.15 -4.03 20.43
C PRO A 441 7.81 -3.70 21.78
N GLU A 442 9.13 -3.63 21.82
CA GLU A 442 9.90 -3.38 23.06
C GLU A 442 9.43 -2.15 23.82
N GLU A 443 9.00 -1.13 23.08
CA GLU A 443 8.46 0.10 23.62
C GLU A 443 7.19 -0.13 24.45
N LEU A 444 6.38 -1.10 24.10
CA LEU A 444 5.20 -1.47 24.88
C LEU A 444 5.51 -2.51 25.97
N GLN A 445 6.56 -3.31 25.84
CA GLN A 445 6.92 -4.30 26.86
C GLN A 445 7.52 -3.64 28.12
N ALA A 446 8.39 -2.66 27.93
CA ALA A 446 9.32 -2.21 28.96
C ALA A 446 8.73 -1.29 30.04
N GLY A 447 7.50 -0.84 30.00
CA GLY A 447 6.91 0.02 31.06
C GLY A 447 7.67 1.31 31.41
N THR A 448 8.76 1.62 30.68
CA THR A 448 9.68 2.72 30.97
C THR A 448 9.57 3.86 29.94
N TRP A 449 8.42 4.51 29.94
CA TRP A 449 8.16 5.66 29.06
C TRP A 449 8.74 6.97 29.55
N SER A 450 9.62 6.94 30.55
CA SER A 450 10.22 8.14 31.12
C SER A 450 11.45 8.67 30.35
N LYS A 451 11.92 8.00 29.28
CA LYS A 451 13.19 8.41 28.61
C LYS A 451 13.08 8.90 27.17
N TYR A 452 11.96 8.69 26.47
CA TYR A 452 11.80 9.15 25.06
C TYR A 452 10.49 9.90 24.79
N GLY A 453 9.82 10.37 25.81
CA GLY A 453 8.66 11.24 25.68
C GLY A 453 9.06 12.69 25.51
N MET A 454 8.74 13.25 24.36
CA MET A 454 8.62 14.68 24.06
C MET A 454 9.90 15.51 23.99
N HIS A 455 10.46 15.63 22.80
CA HIS A 455 10.98 16.91 22.34
C HIS A 455 10.39 17.22 20.96
N GLY A 456 9.12 17.61 20.98
CA GLY A 456 8.50 18.42 19.95
C GLY A 456 8.22 19.79 20.55
N ALA A 457 8.94 20.80 20.06
CA ALA A 457 8.64 22.23 20.15
C ALA A 457 8.34 22.82 21.54
N SER A 458 9.35 23.18 22.26
CA SER A 458 9.58 24.53 22.85
C SER A 458 10.75 24.44 23.82
N GLY A 459 11.73 25.27 23.56
CA GLY A 459 12.97 25.42 24.26
C GLY A 459 12.89 25.22 25.79
N ASP A 460 13.66 24.25 26.22
CA ASP A 460 14.52 24.28 27.38
C ASP A 460 15.19 22.92 27.45
N MET A 461 16.31 22.79 26.76
CA MET A 461 17.29 21.77 27.11
C MET A 461 17.74 22.08 28.54
N PRO A 462 17.72 21.10 29.49
CA PRO A 462 18.53 21.27 30.69
C PRO A 462 19.96 21.41 30.16
N GLY A 463 20.51 22.62 30.29
CA GLY A 463 21.85 22.90 29.84
C GLY A 463 22.81 21.94 30.50
N GLU A 464 23.31 20.94 29.77
CA GLU A 464 24.68 20.53 29.96
C GLU A 464 25.48 21.78 29.59
N ILE A 465 25.92 22.47 30.63
CA ILE A 465 26.85 23.60 30.50
C ILE A 465 28.04 23.06 29.74
N LEU A 466 28.15 23.42 28.47
CA LEU A 466 29.33 23.10 27.68
C LEU A 466 30.55 23.59 28.49
N PRO A 467 31.57 22.75 28.68
CA PRO A 467 32.78 23.20 29.34
C PRO A 467 33.30 24.43 28.61
N PRO A 468 33.84 25.42 29.33
CA PRO A 468 34.33 26.66 28.72
C PRO A 468 35.41 26.47 27.65
N GLU A 469 35.93 25.27 27.52
CA GLU A 469 36.96 24.88 26.56
C GLU A 469 36.40 24.28 25.25
N GLY A 470 35.06 24.17 25.09
CA GLY A 470 34.41 23.58 23.93
C GLY A 470 34.34 22.04 23.98
N LEU A 471 33.45 21.46 23.18
CA LEU A 471 33.29 20.00 23.08
C LEU A 471 34.20 19.46 21.96
N ASP A 472 35.17 18.61 22.28
CA ASP A 472 35.87 17.84 21.26
C ASP A 472 34.95 16.75 20.71
N LEU A 473 34.26 17.10 19.62
CA LEU A 473 33.30 16.22 18.93
C LEU A 473 33.92 14.90 18.47
N ARG A 474 35.23 14.92 18.16
CA ARG A 474 35.98 13.77 17.69
C ARG A 474 36.30 12.78 18.82
N ALA A 475 36.64 13.29 19.98
CA ALA A 475 36.83 12.47 21.19
C ALA A 475 35.51 11.86 21.67
N ARG A 476 34.38 12.59 21.53
CA ARG A 476 33.05 12.09 21.91
C ARG A 476 32.55 11.03 20.95
N LEU A 477 32.77 11.17 19.65
CA LEU A 477 32.42 10.16 18.63
C LEU A 477 33.22 8.86 18.88
N LEU A 478 34.52 8.94 19.12
CA LEU A 478 35.35 7.79 19.46
C LEU A 478 34.86 7.08 20.74
N GLN A 479 34.41 7.82 21.73
CA GLN A 479 33.88 7.25 22.97
C GLN A 479 32.55 6.50 22.75
N VAL A 480 31.72 7.00 21.88
CA VAL A 480 30.47 6.34 21.49
C VAL A 480 30.76 5.09 20.64
N GLU A 481 31.64 5.16 19.66
CA GLU A 481 32.09 4.00 18.88
C GLU A 481 32.68 2.89 19.77
N TRP A 482 33.54 3.24 20.71
CA TRP A 482 34.11 2.28 21.67
C TRP A 482 33.04 1.64 22.58
N SER A 483 32.03 2.39 22.98
CA SER A 483 30.94 1.85 23.79
C SER A 483 30.11 0.79 23.02
N TYR A 484 29.88 0.98 21.72
CA TYR A 484 29.23 -0.01 20.88
C TYR A 484 30.10 -1.24 20.59
N VAL A 485 31.40 -1.06 20.39
CA VAL A 485 32.32 -2.18 20.21
C VAL A 485 32.48 -3.00 21.49
N ALA A 486 32.52 -2.35 22.66
CA ALA A 486 32.59 -3.02 23.95
C ALA A 486 31.30 -3.75 24.35
N ALA A 487 30.13 -3.31 23.80
CA ALA A 487 28.85 -3.98 24.01
C ALA A 487 28.63 -5.16 23.03
N ALA A 488 29.42 -5.22 21.95
CA ALA A 488 29.32 -6.26 20.92
C ALA A 488 30.36 -7.39 21.11
N LEU A 489 31.33 -7.23 22.02
CA LEU A 489 32.29 -8.23 22.49
C LEU A 489 31.83 -8.87 23.79
#